data_7d543a0b46335726ce244c6d6f5af637
#
_entry.id   7d543a0b46335726ce244c6d6f5af637
#
_cell.length_a   1.000
_cell.length_b   1.000
_cell.length_c   1.000
_cell.angle_alpha   90.00
_cell.angle_beta   90.00
_cell.angle_gamma   90.00
#
_symmetry.space_group_name_H-M   'P 1'
#
loop_
_entity.id
_entity.type
_entity.pdbx_description
1 polymer ?
#
loop_
_entity_poly.entity_id
_entity_poly.type
_entity_poly.pdbx_seq_one_letter_code
_entity_poly.pdbx_strand_id
1 'polypeptide(L)'
;MLKIADGYVKESDVKQYIKEFKVYNSGQDVAQQIAQIRQAILSGVDAIIVNAAQPSGLDPILEEVAKRGIVIVAFDNTVTSKRAVNINNDQFQMGKRWAEFLAEQTKGKGTVLMVRGLAGTPVDNQQASGAKSVFEKYPGLKIVEVYGNWDVGTTQKAVANALASTPQIDGVWGTAACTGTIQAFLQSSRPLVPMTGECDNGFMRLVAEKKVPALVIGQPPSMVAVAIRATIALLEGEQLPKEISLPLEEITTEKMVAGQNFFPQLPDGFVTDISIASCGINTSPSVFAK
;
A
#
# COMPACT_ATOMS: atom_id res chain seq x y z
N MET A 1 1.27 -0.87 -9.92
CA MET A 1 -0.17 -1.00 -10.25
C MET A 1 -0.46 -0.86 -11.75
N LEU A 2 -0.10 0.24 -12.47
CA LEU A 2 -0.47 0.43 -13.89
C LEU A 2 0.03 -0.68 -14.82
N LYS A 3 1.28 -1.12 -14.69
CA LYS A 3 1.82 -2.25 -15.48
C LYS A 3 1.07 -3.55 -15.21
N ILE A 4 0.64 -3.76 -13.96
CA ILE A 4 -0.14 -4.94 -13.58
C ILE A 4 -1.51 -4.89 -14.23
N ALA A 5 -2.21 -3.76 -14.15
CA ALA A 5 -3.48 -3.57 -14.83
C ALA A 5 -3.38 -3.85 -16.33
N ASP A 6 -2.37 -3.25 -16.99
CA ASP A 6 -2.13 -3.42 -18.43
C ASP A 6 -1.78 -4.87 -18.83
N GLY A 7 -1.08 -5.59 -17.97
CA GLY A 7 -0.83 -7.03 -18.15
C GLY A 7 -2.08 -7.87 -17.91
N TYR A 8 -2.77 -7.61 -16.81
CA TYR A 8 -3.90 -8.43 -16.37
C TYR A 8 -5.11 -8.39 -17.33
N VAL A 9 -5.41 -7.23 -17.93
CA VAL A 9 -6.48 -7.13 -18.91
C VAL A 9 -6.22 -7.93 -20.21
N LYS A 10 -4.99 -8.39 -20.43
CA LYS A 10 -4.60 -9.21 -21.59
C LYS A 10 -4.65 -10.71 -21.30
N GLU A 11 -4.83 -11.11 -20.04
CA GLU A 11 -4.98 -12.52 -19.66
C GLU A 11 -6.21 -13.12 -20.36
N SER A 12 -6.09 -14.39 -20.79
CA SER A 12 -7.07 -15.03 -21.66
C SER A 12 -8.48 -15.08 -21.07
N ASP A 13 -8.58 -15.25 -19.75
CA ASP A 13 -9.81 -15.32 -18.97
C ASP A 13 -10.39 -13.94 -18.60
N VAL A 14 -9.65 -12.86 -18.84
CA VAL A 14 -10.08 -11.48 -18.61
C VAL A 14 -10.39 -10.74 -19.91
N LYS A 15 -9.55 -10.93 -20.92
CA LYS A 15 -9.60 -10.21 -22.19
C LYS A 15 -10.96 -10.33 -22.90
N GLN A 16 -11.64 -11.48 -22.76
CA GLN A 16 -12.94 -11.71 -23.40
C GLN A 16 -14.04 -10.75 -22.92
N TYR A 17 -13.90 -10.16 -21.71
CA TYR A 17 -14.85 -9.23 -21.12
C TYR A 17 -14.51 -7.75 -21.44
N ILE A 18 -13.33 -7.47 -22.01
CA ILE A 18 -12.81 -6.12 -22.16
C ILE A 18 -12.65 -5.77 -23.63
N LYS A 19 -13.49 -4.86 -24.14
CA LYS A 19 -13.38 -4.34 -25.50
C LYS A 19 -12.26 -3.29 -25.60
N GLU A 20 -12.19 -2.39 -24.62
CA GLU A 20 -11.20 -1.32 -24.56
C GLU A 20 -10.83 -1.04 -23.11
N PHE A 21 -9.56 -0.81 -22.84
CA PHE A 21 -9.05 -0.42 -21.53
C PHE A 21 -8.15 0.81 -21.70
N LYS A 22 -8.49 1.90 -21.02
CA LYS A 22 -7.72 3.15 -21.02
C LYS A 22 -7.24 3.49 -19.63
N VAL A 23 -5.99 3.91 -19.53
CA VAL A 23 -5.38 4.37 -18.29
C VAL A 23 -5.16 5.88 -18.34
N TYR A 24 -5.61 6.56 -17.29
CA TYR A 24 -5.37 7.97 -17.04
C TYR A 24 -4.52 8.14 -15.81
N ASN A 25 -3.64 9.11 -15.78
CA ASN A 25 -2.81 9.42 -14.63
C ASN A 25 -2.92 10.91 -14.30
N SER A 26 -3.48 11.23 -13.14
CA SER A 26 -3.63 12.59 -12.62
C SER A 26 -2.63 12.90 -11.48
N GLY A 27 -1.79 11.92 -11.11
CA GLY A 27 -1.00 12.04 -9.88
C GLY A 27 -1.90 12.32 -8.68
N GLN A 28 -1.60 13.36 -7.92
CA GLN A 28 -2.39 13.81 -6.76
C GLN A 28 -3.32 14.99 -7.10
N ASP A 29 -3.50 15.34 -8.38
CA ASP A 29 -4.33 16.47 -8.80
C ASP A 29 -5.80 16.03 -8.95
N VAL A 30 -6.61 16.45 -7.98
CA VAL A 30 -8.06 16.16 -7.94
C VAL A 30 -8.80 16.79 -9.13
N ALA A 31 -8.44 18.01 -9.52
CA ALA A 31 -9.10 18.71 -10.62
C ALA A 31 -8.83 18.00 -11.95
N GLN A 32 -7.59 17.58 -12.16
CA GLN A 32 -7.20 16.78 -13.32
C GLN A 32 -7.92 15.43 -13.32
N GLN A 33 -8.02 14.75 -12.15
CA GLN A 33 -8.73 13.47 -12.05
C GLN A 33 -10.22 13.62 -12.41
N ILE A 34 -10.88 14.68 -11.92
CA ILE A 34 -12.27 15.00 -12.27
C ILE A 34 -12.42 15.22 -13.79
N ALA A 35 -11.50 15.97 -14.41
CA ALA A 35 -11.53 16.21 -15.86
C ALA A 35 -11.37 14.91 -16.66
N GLN A 36 -10.49 14.00 -16.23
CA GLN A 36 -10.29 12.70 -16.84
C GLN A 36 -11.52 11.78 -16.69
N ILE A 37 -12.19 11.80 -15.52
CA ILE A 37 -13.44 11.07 -15.30
C ILE A 37 -14.54 11.61 -16.25
N ARG A 38 -14.67 12.95 -16.41
CA ARG A 38 -15.61 13.52 -17.38
C ARG A 38 -15.31 13.09 -18.82
N GLN A 39 -14.04 13.04 -19.19
CA GLN A 39 -13.64 12.54 -20.50
C GLN A 39 -14.03 11.07 -20.69
N ALA A 40 -13.86 10.23 -19.67
CA ALA A 40 -14.29 8.83 -19.70
C ALA A 40 -15.80 8.70 -19.85
N ILE A 41 -16.59 9.49 -19.11
CA ILE A 41 -18.06 9.57 -19.26
C ILE A 41 -18.45 9.92 -20.71
N LEU A 42 -17.81 10.92 -21.31
CA LEU A 42 -18.10 11.35 -22.67
C LEU A 42 -17.71 10.32 -23.73
N SER A 43 -16.71 9.49 -23.46
CA SER A 43 -16.32 8.39 -24.34
C SER A 43 -17.21 7.14 -24.24
N GLY A 44 -18.21 7.15 -23.34
CA GLY A 44 -19.20 6.07 -23.23
C GLY A 44 -18.66 4.78 -22.64
N VAL A 45 -17.85 4.88 -21.58
CA VAL A 45 -17.33 3.71 -20.85
C VAL A 45 -18.45 3.04 -20.04
N ASP A 46 -18.37 1.72 -19.86
CA ASP A 46 -19.29 0.94 -19.04
C ASP A 46 -18.89 0.97 -17.55
N ALA A 47 -17.60 1.19 -17.26
CA ALA A 47 -17.09 1.22 -15.90
C ALA A 47 -15.91 2.18 -15.74
N ILE A 48 -15.69 2.63 -14.50
CA ILE A 48 -14.54 3.42 -14.07
C ILE A 48 -13.93 2.75 -12.83
N ILE A 49 -12.63 2.48 -12.91
CA ILE A 49 -11.84 2.01 -11.78
C ILE A 49 -10.96 3.19 -11.34
N VAL A 50 -11.05 3.58 -10.07
CA VAL A 50 -10.37 4.76 -9.55
C VAL A 50 -9.47 4.45 -8.35
N ASN A 51 -8.26 5.02 -8.38
CA ASN A 51 -7.42 5.22 -7.21
C ASN A 51 -7.51 6.72 -6.90
N ALA A 52 -8.17 7.09 -5.80
CA ALA A 52 -8.60 8.47 -5.59
C ALA A 52 -7.46 9.36 -5.12
N ALA A 53 -7.23 10.48 -5.82
CA ALA A 53 -6.33 11.54 -5.35
C ALA A 53 -6.82 12.15 -4.01
N GLN A 54 -8.14 12.23 -3.84
CA GLN A 54 -8.78 12.63 -2.59
C GLN A 54 -10.16 11.95 -2.47
N PRO A 55 -10.46 11.24 -1.38
CA PRO A 55 -11.65 10.40 -1.25
C PRO A 55 -12.97 11.14 -1.47
N SER A 56 -13.21 12.25 -0.75
CA SER A 56 -14.46 13.01 -0.83
C SER A 56 -14.50 14.02 -1.98
N GLY A 57 -13.34 14.41 -2.50
CA GLY A 57 -13.23 15.37 -3.60
C GLY A 57 -13.85 14.88 -4.90
N LEU A 58 -14.00 13.58 -5.06
CA LEU A 58 -14.58 12.94 -6.24
C LEU A 58 -16.09 12.69 -6.13
N ASP A 59 -16.71 12.82 -4.96
CA ASP A 59 -18.11 12.46 -4.74
C ASP A 59 -19.07 13.11 -5.75
N PRO A 60 -18.97 14.41 -6.07
CA PRO A 60 -19.90 15.03 -7.04
C PRO A 60 -19.81 14.40 -8.44
N ILE A 61 -18.59 14.12 -8.92
CA ILE A 61 -18.42 13.52 -10.25
C ILE A 61 -18.82 12.05 -10.25
N LEU A 62 -18.61 11.31 -9.15
CA LEU A 62 -19.02 9.91 -9.02
C LEU A 62 -20.55 9.77 -8.97
N GLU A 63 -21.28 10.74 -8.41
CA GLU A 63 -22.74 10.78 -8.53
C GLU A 63 -23.18 10.99 -9.99
N GLU A 64 -22.48 11.78 -10.79
CA GLU A 64 -22.74 11.93 -12.22
C GLU A 64 -22.49 10.60 -12.97
N VAL A 65 -21.38 9.92 -12.68
CA VAL A 65 -21.05 8.59 -13.22
C VAL A 65 -22.17 7.60 -12.93
N ALA A 66 -22.62 7.51 -11.68
CA ALA A 66 -23.66 6.58 -11.26
C ALA A 66 -25.01 6.85 -11.91
N LYS A 67 -25.41 8.13 -12.08
CA LYS A 67 -26.66 8.51 -12.79
C LYS A 67 -26.69 8.07 -14.24
N ARG A 68 -25.54 7.81 -14.84
CA ARG A 68 -25.42 7.29 -16.22
C ARG A 68 -25.37 5.77 -16.29
N GLY A 69 -25.50 5.08 -15.14
CA GLY A 69 -25.44 3.63 -15.07
C GLY A 69 -24.03 3.05 -15.20
N ILE A 70 -23.00 3.89 -15.11
CA ILE A 70 -21.60 3.47 -15.21
C ILE A 70 -21.17 2.85 -13.88
N VAL A 71 -20.56 1.66 -13.91
CA VAL A 71 -20.05 0.97 -12.72
C VAL A 71 -18.83 1.70 -12.14
N ILE A 72 -18.76 1.78 -10.82
CA ILE A 72 -17.66 2.46 -10.10
C ILE A 72 -17.01 1.48 -9.13
N VAL A 73 -15.72 1.25 -9.30
CA VAL A 73 -14.88 0.51 -8.34
C VAL A 73 -13.72 1.41 -7.94
N ALA A 74 -13.50 1.57 -6.64
CA ALA A 74 -12.34 2.26 -6.11
C ALA A 74 -11.41 1.27 -5.41
N PHE A 75 -10.11 1.49 -5.50
CA PHE A 75 -9.13 0.62 -4.87
C PHE A 75 -7.96 1.43 -4.30
N ASP A 76 -7.24 0.87 -3.33
CA ASP A 76 -6.10 1.51 -2.65
C ASP A 76 -6.55 2.81 -1.94
N ASN A 77 -6.42 3.96 -2.54
CA ASN A 77 -7.07 5.16 -2.04
C ASN A 77 -8.54 5.14 -2.47
N THR A 78 -9.39 4.71 -1.55
CA THR A 78 -10.83 4.53 -1.78
C THR A 78 -11.60 5.86 -1.72
N VAL A 79 -12.88 5.84 -2.07
CA VAL A 79 -13.76 7.02 -2.10
C VAL A 79 -14.82 6.95 -1.00
N THR A 80 -15.37 8.12 -0.63
CA THR A 80 -16.48 8.20 0.34
C THR A 80 -17.86 7.95 -0.29
N SER A 81 -17.94 8.01 -1.62
CA SER A 81 -19.18 7.78 -2.37
C SER A 81 -19.73 6.37 -2.17
N LYS A 82 -20.98 6.27 -1.72
CA LYS A 82 -21.71 4.99 -1.58
C LYS A 82 -22.06 4.35 -2.92
N ARG A 83 -21.80 5.00 -4.05
CA ARG A 83 -22.00 4.47 -5.40
C ARG A 83 -20.93 3.47 -5.79
N ALA A 84 -19.72 3.64 -5.26
CA ALA A 84 -18.60 2.76 -5.56
C ALA A 84 -18.61 1.46 -4.74
N VAL A 85 -17.95 0.45 -5.26
CA VAL A 85 -17.39 -0.65 -4.47
C VAL A 85 -15.95 -0.29 -4.16
N ASN A 86 -15.57 -0.27 -2.89
CA ASN A 86 -14.25 0.04 -2.40
C ASN A 86 -13.47 -1.25 -2.12
N ILE A 87 -12.23 -1.33 -2.58
CA ILE A 87 -11.33 -2.49 -2.38
C ILE A 87 -10.03 -1.98 -1.76
N ASN A 88 -9.72 -2.42 -0.56
CA ASN A 88 -8.47 -2.06 0.11
C ASN A 88 -8.11 -3.08 1.18
N ASN A 89 -6.90 -3.00 1.70
CA ASN A 89 -6.54 -3.60 2.98
C ASN A 89 -7.11 -2.75 4.14
N ASP A 90 -7.32 -3.36 5.30
CA ASP A 90 -7.64 -2.61 6.51
C ASP A 90 -6.39 -1.85 7.01
N GLN A 91 -6.27 -0.59 6.60
CA GLN A 91 -5.13 0.27 6.89
C GLN A 91 -4.97 0.53 8.40
N PHE A 92 -6.08 0.60 9.14
CA PHE A 92 -6.02 0.75 10.59
C PHE A 92 -5.44 -0.51 11.26
N GLN A 93 -5.92 -1.68 10.88
CA GLN A 93 -5.39 -2.95 11.41
C GLN A 93 -3.93 -3.16 11.00
N MET A 94 -3.55 -2.77 9.79
CA MET A 94 -2.18 -2.82 9.32
C MET A 94 -1.24 -2.02 10.22
N GLY A 95 -1.55 -0.76 10.44
CA GLY A 95 -0.78 0.12 11.33
C GLY A 95 -0.75 -0.39 12.78
N LYS A 96 -1.86 -0.94 13.26
CA LYS A 96 -1.99 -1.55 14.58
C LYS A 96 -1.09 -2.78 14.72
N ARG A 97 -1.10 -3.71 13.75
CA ARG A 97 -0.27 -4.92 13.77
C ARG A 97 1.22 -4.61 13.81
N TRP A 98 1.68 -3.64 13.02
CA TRP A 98 3.05 -3.17 13.08
C TRP A 98 3.43 -2.61 14.46
N ALA A 99 2.52 -1.86 15.09
CA ALA A 99 2.78 -1.30 16.42
C ALA A 99 2.77 -2.37 17.51
N GLU A 100 1.89 -3.38 17.42
CA GLU A 100 1.86 -4.53 18.34
C GLU A 100 3.17 -5.31 18.28
N PHE A 101 3.67 -5.59 17.08
CA PHE A 101 4.98 -6.22 16.87
C PHE A 101 6.10 -5.43 17.56
N LEU A 102 6.15 -4.12 17.36
CA LEU A 102 7.21 -3.29 17.97
C LEU A 102 7.07 -3.20 19.49
N ALA A 103 5.85 -3.08 20.00
CA ALA A 103 5.62 -3.08 21.45
C ALA A 103 6.11 -4.39 22.11
N GLU A 104 5.92 -5.52 21.43
CA GLU A 104 6.45 -6.82 21.88
C GLU A 104 7.98 -6.84 21.82
N GLN A 105 8.58 -6.47 20.68
CA GLN A 105 10.04 -6.49 20.48
C GLN A 105 10.77 -5.55 21.45
N THR A 106 10.22 -4.38 21.74
CA THR A 106 10.78 -3.40 22.69
C THR A 106 10.37 -3.64 24.14
N LYS A 107 9.51 -4.64 24.39
CA LYS A 107 8.90 -4.90 25.70
C LYS A 107 8.19 -3.66 26.29
N GLY A 108 7.59 -2.87 25.41
CA GLY A 108 6.82 -1.68 25.74
C GLY A 108 7.65 -0.51 26.28
N LYS A 109 8.94 -0.43 25.99
CA LYS A 109 9.84 0.62 26.50
C LYS A 109 10.83 1.08 25.43
N GLY A 110 11.30 2.33 25.55
CA GLY A 110 12.32 2.89 24.67
C GLY A 110 11.73 3.90 23.68
N THR A 111 12.48 4.16 22.60
CA THR A 111 12.08 5.13 21.56
C THR A 111 11.75 4.42 20.26
N VAL A 112 10.54 4.61 19.76
CA VAL A 112 10.12 4.16 18.43
C VAL A 112 10.15 5.33 17.47
N LEU A 113 10.90 5.21 16.38
CA LEU A 113 10.85 6.12 15.24
C LEU A 113 9.67 5.73 14.36
N MET A 114 8.67 6.58 14.25
CA MET A 114 7.49 6.39 13.43
C MET A 114 7.67 7.11 12.10
N VAL A 115 7.95 6.34 11.03
CA VAL A 115 8.17 6.84 9.67
C VAL A 115 6.85 6.77 8.92
N ARG A 116 6.21 7.92 8.77
CA ARG A 116 4.89 8.06 8.16
C ARG A 116 4.98 8.25 6.64
N GLY A 117 3.84 8.00 6.00
CA GLY A 117 3.64 8.24 4.57
C GLY A 117 3.43 9.70 4.20
N LEU A 118 2.55 9.95 3.22
CA LEU A 118 2.20 11.29 2.78
C LEU A 118 1.16 11.89 3.71
N ALA A 119 1.54 12.96 4.39
CA ALA A 119 0.71 13.63 5.38
C ALA A 119 -0.66 14.04 4.81
N GLY A 120 -1.72 13.78 5.58
CA GLY A 120 -3.09 14.16 5.23
C GLY A 120 -3.83 13.17 4.34
N THR A 121 -3.18 12.14 3.83
CA THR A 121 -3.87 11.08 3.08
C THR A 121 -4.62 10.13 4.01
N PRO A 122 -5.75 9.55 3.58
CA PRO A 122 -6.51 8.59 4.37
C PRO A 122 -5.70 7.38 4.82
N VAL A 123 -4.91 6.82 3.92
CA VAL A 123 -4.06 5.66 4.20
C VAL A 123 -3.07 5.97 5.34
N ASP A 124 -2.31 7.07 5.23
CA ASP A 124 -1.36 7.48 6.28
C ASP A 124 -2.07 7.72 7.62
N ASN A 125 -3.21 8.42 7.61
CA ASN A 125 -3.96 8.72 8.82
C ASN A 125 -4.52 7.46 9.49
N GLN A 126 -5.05 6.52 8.74
CA GLN A 126 -5.60 5.26 9.26
C GLN A 126 -4.49 4.38 9.83
N GLN A 127 -3.38 4.20 9.12
CA GLN A 127 -2.21 3.45 9.60
C GLN A 127 -1.67 4.09 10.90
N ALA A 128 -1.48 5.40 10.93
CA ALA A 128 -1.01 6.12 12.11
C ALA A 128 -1.98 6.01 13.30
N SER A 129 -3.30 6.10 13.06
CA SER A 129 -4.32 5.91 14.10
C SER A 129 -4.26 4.50 14.69
N GLY A 130 -4.12 3.47 13.84
CA GLY A 130 -3.93 2.10 14.27
C GLY A 130 -2.71 1.94 15.18
N ALA A 131 -1.57 2.50 14.78
CA ALA A 131 -0.35 2.48 15.56
C ALA A 131 -0.50 3.20 16.90
N LYS A 132 -1.06 4.41 16.91
CA LYS A 132 -1.27 5.21 18.13
C LYS A 132 -2.17 4.49 19.14
N SER A 133 -3.22 3.82 18.68
CA SER A 133 -4.12 3.03 19.53
C SER A 133 -3.40 1.92 20.33
N VAL A 134 -2.24 1.47 19.84
CA VAL A 134 -1.38 0.52 20.53
C VAL A 134 -0.39 1.24 21.44
N PHE A 135 0.38 2.19 20.90
CA PHE A 135 1.43 2.86 21.64
C PHE A 135 0.94 3.58 22.89
N GLU A 136 -0.27 4.13 22.86
CA GLU A 136 -0.92 4.75 24.03
C GLU A 136 -1.07 3.80 25.23
N LYS A 137 -1.09 2.49 25.01
CA LYS A 137 -1.14 1.48 26.08
C LYS A 137 0.22 1.21 26.73
N TYR A 138 1.30 1.76 26.15
CA TYR A 138 2.67 1.55 26.59
C TYR A 138 3.34 2.89 26.93
N PRO A 139 3.09 3.44 28.13
CA PRO A 139 3.63 4.75 28.54
C PRO A 139 5.16 4.80 28.63
N GLY A 140 5.82 3.63 28.59
CA GLY A 140 7.28 3.52 28.50
C GLY A 140 7.84 3.72 27.09
N LEU A 141 6.99 3.82 26.07
CA LEU A 141 7.39 4.10 24.70
C LEU A 141 7.32 5.61 24.41
N LYS A 142 8.42 6.14 23.92
CA LYS A 142 8.51 7.49 23.35
C LYS A 142 8.40 7.37 21.82
N ILE A 143 7.50 8.13 21.21
CA ILE A 143 7.31 8.13 19.75
C ILE A 143 7.92 9.38 19.15
N VAL A 144 8.78 9.21 18.15
CA VAL A 144 9.37 10.27 17.34
C VAL A 144 8.82 10.11 15.92
N GLU A 145 8.03 11.07 15.44
CA GLU A 145 7.41 11.00 14.11
C GLU A 145 8.25 11.75 13.07
N VAL A 146 8.41 11.13 11.90
CA VAL A 146 8.97 11.75 10.68
C VAL A 146 8.16 11.33 9.46
N TYR A 147 8.27 12.07 8.36
CA TYR A 147 7.54 11.79 7.13
C TYR A 147 8.49 11.39 6.01
N GLY A 148 8.31 10.19 5.49
CA GLY A 148 9.04 9.64 4.34
C GLY A 148 8.32 9.85 3.02
N ASN A 149 7.03 10.24 3.04
CA ASN A 149 6.19 10.51 1.87
C ASN A 149 6.11 9.35 0.87
N TRP A 150 6.32 8.11 1.34
CA TRP A 150 6.39 6.89 0.53
C TRP A 150 7.45 6.94 -0.58
N ASP A 151 8.48 7.77 -0.41
CA ASP A 151 9.61 7.90 -1.30
C ASP A 151 10.91 7.46 -0.61
N VAL A 152 11.68 6.59 -1.24
CA VAL A 152 12.88 5.98 -0.64
C VAL A 152 13.91 7.04 -0.26
N GLY A 153 14.16 8.02 -1.14
CA GLY A 153 15.15 9.07 -0.90
C GLY A 153 14.73 10.04 0.22
N THR A 154 13.45 10.40 0.24
CA THR A 154 12.86 11.26 1.30
C THR A 154 12.87 10.52 2.63
N THR A 155 12.47 9.25 2.66
CA THR A 155 12.54 8.41 3.85
C THR A 155 13.96 8.32 4.39
N GLN A 156 14.93 8.05 3.54
CA GLN A 156 16.33 7.94 3.93
C GLN A 156 16.85 9.23 4.59
N LYS A 157 16.54 10.39 4.00
CA LYS A 157 16.93 11.70 4.56
C LYS A 157 16.24 11.97 5.90
N ALA A 158 14.92 11.73 5.99
CA ALA A 158 14.15 11.96 7.21
C ALA A 158 14.66 11.08 8.37
N VAL A 159 14.91 9.80 8.09
CA VAL A 159 15.47 8.86 9.07
C VAL A 159 16.88 9.23 9.48
N ALA A 160 17.77 9.60 8.54
CA ALA A 160 19.12 10.04 8.85
C ALA A 160 19.12 11.26 9.78
N ASN A 161 18.25 12.25 9.54
CA ASN A 161 18.08 13.41 10.40
C ASN A 161 17.59 13.02 11.82
N ALA A 162 16.62 12.08 11.89
CA ALA A 162 16.15 11.55 13.17
C ALA A 162 17.26 10.83 13.94
N LEU A 163 18.07 10.01 13.25
CA LEU A 163 19.22 9.32 13.84
C LEU A 163 20.29 10.29 14.38
N ALA A 164 20.48 11.45 13.73
CA ALA A 164 21.42 12.47 14.18
C ALA A 164 20.92 13.22 15.43
N SER A 165 19.61 13.40 15.56
CA SER A 165 18.99 14.16 16.65
C SER A 165 18.49 13.32 17.82
N THR A 166 18.31 12.01 17.61
CA THR A 166 17.79 11.07 18.61
C THR A 166 18.86 10.05 18.97
N PRO A 167 19.49 10.19 20.17
CA PRO A 167 20.61 9.32 20.56
C PRO A 167 20.30 7.84 20.58
N GLN A 168 19.07 7.47 20.96
CA GLN A 168 18.63 6.09 21.03
C GLN A 168 17.30 5.90 20.30
N ILE A 169 17.26 4.91 19.41
CA ILE A 169 16.06 4.41 18.74
C ILE A 169 16.08 2.90 18.97
N ASP A 170 14.97 2.38 19.47
CA ASP A 170 14.83 0.96 19.89
C ASP A 170 13.91 0.17 18.94
N GLY A 171 13.19 0.84 18.03
CA GLY A 171 12.37 0.25 17.00
C GLY A 171 11.97 1.26 15.94
N VAL A 172 11.61 0.79 14.76
CA VAL A 172 11.11 1.65 13.68
C VAL A 172 9.76 1.13 13.19
N TRP A 173 8.73 1.94 13.37
CA TRP A 173 7.45 1.76 12.72
C TRP A 173 7.51 2.45 11.36
N GLY A 174 7.62 1.66 10.31
CA GLY A 174 7.62 2.13 8.93
C GLY A 174 6.40 1.63 8.17
N THR A 175 6.10 2.29 7.06
CA THR A 175 5.06 1.90 6.11
C THR A 175 5.70 1.46 4.80
N ALA A 176 5.50 2.19 3.69
CA ALA A 176 6.22 1.94 2.44
C ALA A 176 7.59 2.64 2.41
N ALA A 177 8.39 2.32 1.40
CA ALA A 177 9.73 2.87 1.17
C ALA A 177 10.75 2.59 2.29
N CYS A 178 10.57 1.48 3.02
CA CYS A 178 11.40 1.07 4.15
C CYS A 178 12.84 0.72 3.76
N THR A 179 13.11 0.49 2.48
CA THR A 179 14.49 0.42 1.95
C THR A 179 15.29 1.65 2.34
N GLY A 180 14.71 2.86 2.25
CA GLY A 180 15.35 4.11 2.69
C GLY A 180 15.66 4.14 4.19
N THR A 181 14.77 3.57 5.01
CA THR A 181 14.95 3.46 6.44
C THR A 181 16.20 2.63 6.80
N ILE A 182 16.26 1.39 6.32
CA ILE A 182 17.39 0.51 6.64
C ILE A 182 18.72 1.04 6.08
N GLN A 183 18.70 1.67 4.89
CA GLN A 183 19.87 2.32 4.31
C GLN A 183 20.37 3.48 5.17
N ALA A 184 19.49 4.29 5.76
CA ALA A 184 19.88 5.38 6.66
C ALA A 184 20.60 4.85 7.91
N PHE A 185 20.10 3.77 8.52
CA PHE A 185 20.78 3.12 9.65
C PHE A 185 22.18 2.61 9.27
N LEU A 186 22.29 1.91 8.14
CA LEU A 186 23.58 1.38 7.65
C LEU A 186 24.60 2.49 7.37
N GLN A 187 24.18 3.56 6.69
CA GLN A 187 25.06 4.70 6.37
C GLN A 187 25.48 5.49 7.62
N SER A 188 24.59 5.57 8.61
CA SER A 188 24.90 6.25 9.89
C SER A 188 25.68 5.36 10.85
N SER A 189 26.05 4.14 10.46
CA SER A 189 26.70 3.13 11.32
C SER A 189 25.96 2.91 12.63
N ARG A 190 24.63 3.06 12.63
CA ARG A 190 23.77 2.82 13.80
C ARG A 190 23.39 1.33 13.86
N PRO A 191 23.30 0.78 15.07
CA PRO A 191 22.78 -0.59 15.25
C PRO A 191 21.39 -0.75 14.62
N LEU A 192 21.19 -1.83 13.88
CA LEU A 192 19.86 -2.16 13.35
C LEU A 192 18.96 -2.61 14.50
N VAL A 193 17.72 -2.14 14.49
CA VAL A 193 16.69 -2.38 15.52
C VAL A 193 15.49 -3.07 14.88
N PRO A 194 14.54 -3.62 15.66
CA PRO A 194 13.29 -4.15 15.11
C PRO A 194 12.58 -3.13 14.21
N MET A 195 12.13 -3.56 13.04
CA MET A 195 11.52 -2.68 12.03
C MET A 195 10.22 -3.27 11.49
N THR A 196 9.34 -2.39 11.02
CA THR A 196 8.15 -2.80 10.27
C THR A 196 8.11 -2.11 8.93
N GLY A 197 7.32 -2.62 8.00
CA GLY A 197 7.13 -2.00 6.70
C GLY A 197 6.27 -2.80 5.75
N GLU A 198 6.12 -2.24 4.56
CA GLU A 198 5.53 -2.92 3.42
C GLU A 198 6.58 -3.74 2.65
N CYS A 199 6.15 -4.42 1.62
CA CYS A 199 6.92 -5.41 0.87
C CYS A 199 7.89 -4.81 -0.17
N ASP A 200 8.67 -3.79 0.19
CA ASP A 200 9.79 -3.32 -0.64
C ASP A 200 10.85 -4.42 -0.78
N ASN A 201 11.22 -4.76 -1.99
CA ASN A 201 12.21 -5.81 -2.27
C ASN A 201 13.55 -5.55 -1.57
N GLY A 202 14.06 -4.33 -1.62
CA GLY A 202 15.31 -3.95 -0.96
C GLY A 202 15.22 -4.02 0.57
N PHE A 203 14.09 -3.60 1.16
CA PHE A 203 13.86 -3.74 2.59
C PHE A 203 13.84 -5.21 3.02
N MET A 204 13.01 -6.03 2.37
CA MET A 204 12.89 -7.45 2.69
C MET A 204 14.22 -8.20 2.55
N ARG A 205 14.96 -7.92 1.46
CA ARG A 205 16.30 -8.47 1.25
C ARG A 205 17.25 -8.09 2.38
N LEU A 206 17.34 -6.82 2.71
CA LEU A 206 18.27 -6.31 3.72
C LEU A 206 17.95 -6.81 5.14
N VAL A 207 16.66 -6.85 5.54
CA VAL A 207 16.30 -7.38 6.86
C VAL A 207 16.56 -8.88 6.95
N ALA A 208 16.34 -9.64 5.88
CA ALA A 208 16.66 -11.06 5.81
C ALA A 208 18.17 -11.31 5.89
N GLU A 209 18.98 -10.61 5.07
CA GLU A 209 20.44 -10.73 5.06
C GLU A 209 21.09 -10.34 6.39
N LYS A 210 20.59 -9.27 7.01
CA LYS A 210 21.10 -8.75 8.29
C LYS A 210 20.46 -9.39 9.51
N LYS A 211 19.47 -10.27 9.32
CA LYS A 211 18.71 -10.93 10.39
C LYS A 211 18.09 -9.94 11.37
N VAL A 212 17.56 -8.84 10.86
CA VAL A 212 16.86 -7.81 11.64
C VAL A 212 15.46 -8.33 11.95
N PRO A 213 15.00 -8.34 13.22
CA PRO A 213 13.62 -8.65 13.52
C PRO A 213 12.70 -7.68 12.78
N ALA A 214 11.87 -8.19 11.87
CA ALA A 214 10.94 -7.35 11.13
C ALA A 214 9.60 -8.05 10.94
N LEU A 215 8.55 -7.23 10.86
CA LEU A 215 7.22 -7.61 10.40
C LEU A 215 6.89 -6.82 9.14
N VAL A 216 6.72 -7.52 8.04
CA VAL A 216 6.25 -6.97 6.78
C VAL A 216 4.80 -7.34 6.57
N ILE A 217 3.97 -6.36 6.21
CA ILE A 217 2.59 -6.58 5.78
C ILE A 217 2.45 -5.92 4.42
N GLY A 218 2.06 -6.70 3.41
CA GLY A 218 2.00 -6.20 2.05
C GLY A 218 0.72 -5.42 1.75
N GLN A 219 0.89 -4.32 1.02
CA GLN A 219 -0.19 -3.69 0.25
C GLN A 219 0.03 -4.07 -1.22
N PRO A 220 -0.64 -5.12 -1.71
CA PRO A 220 -0.25 -5.73 -2.97
C PRO A 220 -0.61 -4.82 -4.16
N PRO A 221 0.36 -4.50 -5.03
CA PRO A 221 0.08 -3.75 -6.25
C PRO A 221 -0.95 -4.40 -7.16
N SER A 222 -1.13 -5.73 -7.03
CA SER A 222 -2.11 -6.52 -7.78
C SER A 222 -3.55 -6.35 -7.28
N MET A 223 -3.81 -5.56 -6.23
CA MET A 223 -5.20 -5.23 -5.87
C MET A 223 -5.96 -4.56 -7.03
N VAL A 224 -5.26 -3.94 -7.98
CA VAL A 224 -5.87 -3.44 -9.22
C VAL A 224 -6.48 -4.57 -10.05
N ALA A 225 -5.92 -5.78 -10.03
CA ALA A 225 -6.49 -6.94 -10.70
C ALA A 225 -7.78 -7.40 -10.01
N VAL A 226 -7.84 -7.34 -8.68
CA VAL A 226 -9.08 -7.57 -7.92
C VAL A 226 -10.13 -6.53 -8.31
N ALA A 227 -9.75 -5.25 -8.44
CA ALA A 227 -10.65 -4.20 -8.87
C ALA A 227 -11.20 -4.45 -10.29
N ILE A 228 -10.37 -4.95 -11.22
CA ILE A 228 -10.80 -5.31 -12.58
C ILE A 228 -11.80 -6.49 -12.51
N ARG A 229 -11.52 -7.54 -11.73
CA ARG A 229 -12.46 -8.68 -11.57
C ARG A 229 -13.79 -8.24 -10.94
N ALA A 230 -13.74 -7.45 -9.88
CA ALA A 230 -14.95 -6.91 -9.25
C ALA A 230 -15.77 -6.06 -10.25
N THR A 231 -15.09 -5.29 -11.11
CA THR A 231 -15.74 -4.50 -12.15
C THR A 231 -16.47 -5.40 -13.15
N ILE A 232 -15.82 -6.48 -13.62
CA ILE A 232 -16.43 -7.45 -14.55
C ILE A 232 -17.65 -8.10 -13.89
N ALA A 233 -17.54 -8.60 -12.66
CA ALA A 233 -18.64 -9.20 -11.93
C ALA A 233 -19.86 -8.26 -11.80
N LEU A 234 -19.61 -6.99 -11.47
CA LEU A 234 -20.67 -5.96 -11.40
C LEU A 234 -21.34 -5.72 -12.76
N LEU A 235 -20.57 -5.71 -13.85
CA LEU A 235 -21.11 -5.55 -15.21
C LEU A 235 -21.91 -6.77 -15.66
N GLU A 236 -21.57 -7.96 -15.14
CA GLU A 236 -22.35 -9.20 -15.35
C GLU A 236 -23.58 -9.28 -14.44
N GLY A 237 -23.82 -8.28 -13.58
CA GLY A 237 -25.00 -8.17 -12.72
C GLY A 237 -24.85 -8.82 -11.35
N GLU A 238 -23.65 -9.23 -10.95
CA GLU A 238 -23.41 -9.76 -9.62
C GLU A 238 -23.54 -8.66 -8.55
N GLN A 239 -23.92 -9.05 -7.35
CA GLN A 239 -24.01 -8.15 -6.20
C GLN A 239 -22.76 -8.34 -5.33
N LEU A 240 -21.98 -7.27 -5.17
CA LEU A 240 -20.79 -7.27 -4.33
C LEU A 240 -20.99 -6.40 -3.08
N PRO A 241 -20.32 -6.72 -1.96
CA PRO A 241 -20.23 -5.82 -0.81
C PRO A 241 -19.68 -4.46 -1.23
N LYS A 242 -20.15 -3.38 -0.58
CA LYS A 242 -19.62 -2.03 -0.86
C LYS A 242 -18.18 -1.84 -0.40
N GLU A 243 -17.78 -2.56 0.62
CA GLU A 243 -16.42 -2.58 1.15
C GLU A 243 -15.88 -4.01 1.06
N ILE A 244 -14.81 -4.20 0.30
CA ILE A 244 -14.08 -5.46 0.15
C ILE A 244 -12.70 -5.27 0.80
N SER A 245 -12.52 -5.89 1.96
CA SER A 245 -11.23 -5.89 2.65
C SER A 245 -10.39 -7.06 2.18
N LEU A 246 -9.19 -6.76 1.68
CA LEU A 246 -8.22 -7.77 1.32
C LEU A 246 -7.53 -8.32 2.59
N PRO A 247 -7.12 -9.59 2.61
CA PRO A 247 -6.42 -10.17 3.75
C PRO A 247 -5.09 -9.45 4.00
N LEU A 248 -4.70 -9.37 5.27
CA LEU A 248 -3.38 -8.89 5.69
C LEU A 248 -2.43 -10.09 5.82
N GLU A 249 -1.60 -10.29 4.81
CA GLU A 249 -0.55 -11.33 4.88
C GLU A 249 0.66 -10.78 5.61
N GLU A 250 1.05 -11.48 6.69
CA GLU A 250 2.15 -11.10 7.57
C GLU A 250 3.37 -11.99 7.33
N ILE A 251 4.52 -11.37 7.09
CA ILE A 251 5.80 -12.07 6.93
C ILE A 251 6.80 -11.52 7.93
N THR A 252 7.29 -12.38 8.83
CA THR A 252 8.40 -12.05 9.70
C THR A 252 9.74 -12.41 9.02
N THR A 253 10.85 -11.84 9.50
CA THR A 253 12.17 -12.07 8.94
C THR A 253 12.51 -13.56 8.80
N GLU A 254 12.11 -14.39 9.75
CA GLU A 254 12.37 -15.83 9.76
C GLU A 254 11.64 -16.58 8.63
N LYS A 255 10.58 -16.00 8.11
CA LYS A 255 9.76 -16.55 7.01
C LYS A 255 10.15 -15.99 5.64
N MET A 256 11.12 -15.07 5.59
CA MET A 256 11.56 -14.48 4.32
C MET A 256 12.48 -15.44 3.56
N VAL A 257 12.10 -15.77 2.33
CA VAL A 257 12.82 -16.69 1.45
C VAL A 257 13.09 -16.03 0.12
N ALA A 258 14.37 -16.00 -0.31
CA ALA A 258 14.75 -15.49 -1.62
C ALA A 258 14.05 -16.27 -2.75
N GLY A 259 13.53 -15.56 -3.72
CA GLY A 259 12.76 -16.13 -4.83
C GLY A 259 11.28 -16.42 -4.51
N GLN A 260 10.86 -16.20 -3.26
CA GLN A 260 9.46 -16.32 -2.84
C GLN A 260 8.89 -14.97 -2.35
N ASN A 261 9.54 -14.37 -1.37
CA ASN A 261 9.08 -13.13 -0.75
C ASN A 261 9.89 -11.91 -1.21
N PHE A 262 11.16 -12.11 -1.55
CA PHE A 262 12.02 -11.10 -2.15
C PHE A 262 12.89 -11.70 -3.26
N PHE A 263 13.35 -10.86 -4.17
CA PHE A 263 13.99 -11.27 -5.41
C PHE A 263 15.33 -10.54 -5.58
N PRO A 264 16.47 -11.18 -5.24
CA PRO A 264 17.79 -10.54 -5.28
C PRO A 264 18.17 -9.96 -6.64
N GLN A 265 17.59 -10.48 -7.72
CA GLN A 265 17.85 -10.03 -9.11
C GLN A 265 16.99 -8.83 -9.52
N LEU A 266 15.98 -8.43 -8.73
CA LEU A 266 15.10 -7.30 -9.02
C LEU A 266 15.56 -6.04 -8.27
N PRO A 267 15.23 -4.84 -8.79
CA PRO A 267 15.55 -3.58 -8.13
C PRO A 267 15.00 -3.49 -6.70
N ASP A 268 15.69 -2.75 -5.85
CA ASP A 268 15.28 -2.51 -4.47
C ASP A 268 13.88 -1.89 -4.33
N GLY A 269 13.51 -1.01 -5.25
CA GLY A 269 12.18 -0.39 -5.31
C GLY A 269 11.08 -1.26 -5.92
N PHE A 270 11.37 -2.52 -6.27
CA PHE A 270 10.33 -3.45 -6.69
C PHE A 270 9.46 -3.80 -5.49
N VAL A 271 8.13 -3.65 -5.63
CA VAL A 271 7.19 -4.03 -4.59
C VAL A 271 6.76 -5.47 -4.84
N THR A 272 7.04 -6.34 -3.88
CA THR A 272 6.66 -7.76 -3.98
C THR A 272 5.19 -7.92 -3.65
N ASP A 273 4.55 -8.84 -4.33
CA ASP A 273 3.13 -9.12 -4.13
C ASP A 273 2.98 -10.40 -3.31
N ILE A 274 2.64 -10.25 -2.04
CA ILE A 274 2.62 -11.36 -1.08
C ILE A 274 1.22 -11.85 -0.74
N SER A 275 0.17 -11.20 -1.21
CA SER A 275 -1.13 -11.39 -0.56
C SER A 275 -2.32 -11.72 -1.44
N ILE A 276 -2.18 -11.97 -2.74
CA ILE A 276 -3.36 -12.18 -3.58
C ILE A 276 -3.47 -13.60 -4.17
N ALA A 277 -2.58 -14.51 -3.83
CA ALA A 277 -2.72 -15.92 -4.20
C ALA A 277 -4.07 -16.52 -3.76
N SER A 278 -4.61 -16.07 -2.62
CA SER A 278 -5.92 -16.46 -2.11
C SER A 278 -7.10 -16.03 -2.99
N CYS A 279 -6.92 -15.01 -3.82
CA CYS A 279 -7.94 -14.55 -4.78
C CYS A 279 -7.82 -15.24 -6.15
N GLY A 280 -6.95 -16.24 -6.29
CA GLY A 280 -6.73 -16.95 -7.55
C GLY A 280 -6.01 -16.12 -8.63
N ILE A 281 -5.47 -14.96 -8.27
CA ILE A 281 -4.74 -14.08 -9.17
C ILE A 281 -3.27 -14.48 -9.13
N ASN A 282 -2.74 -14.88 -10.29
CA ASN A 282 -1.32 -15.19 -10.42
C ASN A 282 -0.50 -13.89 -10.46
N THR A 283 0.15 -13.58 -9.34
CA THR A 283 0.97 -12.39 -9.14
C THR A 283 2.47 -12.70 -9.16
N SER A 284 2.83 -13.87 -9.68
CA SER A 284 4.24 -14.27 -9.80
C SER A 284 5.07 -13.16 -10.48
N PRO A 285 6.20 -12.74 -9.88
CA PRO A 285 7.09 -11.75 -10.49
C PRO A 285 7.55 -12.11 -11.91
N SER A 286 7.54 -13.39 -12.27
CA SER A 286 7.82 -13.85 -13.62
C SER A 286 6.83 -13.34 -14.67
N VAL A 287 5.62 -12.98 -14.26
CA VAL A 287 4.59 -12.41 -15.15
C VAL A 287 4.84 -10.92 -15.41
N PHE A 288 5.45 -10.20 -14.44
CA PHE A 288 5.63 -8.75 -14.47
C PHE A 288 7.06 -8.28 -14.73
N ALA A 289 8.02 -9.20 -14.72
CA ALA A 289 9.44 -8.92 -14.96
C ALA A 289 9.84 -8.96 -16.45
N LYS A 290 8.89 -9.12 -17.39
CA LYS A 290 9.14 -9.13 -18.83
C LYS A 290 8.96 -7.75 -19.46
#